data_99c64666ff8a72d39070c3564412d632
#
_entry.id   99c64666ff8a72d39070c3564412d632
#
_cell.length_a   1.000
_cell.length_b   1.000
_cell.length_c   1.000
_cell.angle_alpha   90.00
_cell.angle_beta   90.00
_cell.angle_gamma   90.00
#
_symmetry.space_group_name_H-M   'P 1'
#
loop_
_entity.id
_entity.type
_entity.pdbx_description
1 polymer ?
#
loop_
_entity_poly.entity_id
_entity_poly.type
_entity_poly.pdbx_seq_one_letter_code
_entity_poly.pdbx_strand_id
1 'polypeptide(L)'
;MATCAYCGSTIIFGGTRDGNLRFCNARCQQAGALLSISNRLPQSQVQESVWKVHQGACPKCGGSGPVDVHRSYRVWSALVLTRWSSSQQLSCRPCGLKKQMADAAFSLVLGWWGFPWGLILTPIQVGRNLVGVARPPEASRPSPQLEKVLRIAMARQAVTAAQPKA
;
A
#
# COMPACT_ATOMS: atom_id res chain seq x y z
N MET A 1 10.31 -14.59 -8.92
CA MET A 1 10.14 -13.54 -7.91
C MET A 1 8.79 -13.71 -7.25
N ALA A 2 8.71 -13.63 -5.93
CA ALA A 2 7.44 -13.81 -5.22
C ALA A 2 6.77 -12.46 -4.97
N THR A 3 5.45 -12.43 -5.05
CA THR A 3 4.64 -11.24 -4.78
C THR A 3 3.92 -11.41 -3.44
N CYS A 4 3.87 -10.36 -2.65
CA CYS A 4 3.12 -10.39 -1.40
C CYS A 4 1.61 -10.53 -1.67
N ALA A 5 0.99 -11.57 -1.11
CA ALA A 5 -0.43 -11.85 -1.31
C ALA A 5 -1.34 -10.71 -0.79
N TYR A 6 -0.88 -9.95 0.18
CA TYR A 6 -1.63 -8.82 0.72
C TYR A 6 -1.42 -7.53 -0.07
N CYS A 7 -0.19 -7.02 -0.12
CA CYS A 7 0.09 -5.68 -0.66
C CYS A 7 0.53 -5.68 -2.13
N GLY A 8 0.77 -6.84 -2.74
CA GLY A 8 1.23 -6.97 -4.11
C GLY A 8 2.66 -6.46 -4.37
N SER A 9 3.43 -6.16 -3.33
CA SER A 9 4.83 -5.77 -3.47
C SER A 9 5.68 -6.98 -3.81
N THR A 10 6.68 -6.80 -4.67
CA THR A 10 7.66 -7.84 -4.98
C THR A 10 8.54 -8.09 -3.75
N ILE A 11 8.67 -9.34 -3.35
CA ILE A 11 9.54 -9.79 -2.27
C ILE A 11 10.87 -10.18 -2.90
N ILE A 12 11.89 -9.39 -2.65
CA ILE A 12 13.24 -9.65 -3.17
C ILE A 12 13.97 -10.61 -2.22
N PHE A 13 13.95 -10.32 -0.91
CA PHE A 13 14.56 -11.13 0.14
C PHE A 13 13.64 -11.25 1.35
N GLY A 14 13.69 -12.37 2.07
CA GLY A 14 12.94 -12.60 3.30
C GLY A 14 11.44 -12.79 3.07
N GLY A 15 10.64 -12.27 4.01
CA GLY A 15 9.20 -12.44 4.05
C GLY A 15 8.76 -13.66 4.87
N THR A 16 7.47 -13.70 5.20
CA THR A 16 6.82 -14.80 5.93
C THR A 16 5.97 -15.64 4.97
N ARG A 17 5.82 -16.92 5.27
CA ARG A 17 4.94 -17.85 4.53
C ARG A 17 3.79 -18.28 5.41
N ASP A 18 2.64 -18.48 4.77
CA ASP A 18 1.47 -19.08 5.38
C ASP A 18 0.79 -19.96 4.31
N GLY A 19 0.97 -21.27 4.42
CA GLY A 19 0.64 -22.22 3.36
C GLY A 19 1.34 -21.86 2.04
N ASN A 20 0.55 -21.72 0.98
CA ASN A 20 1.03 -21.35 -0.37
C ASN A 20 1.19 -19.82 -0.56
N LEU A 21 0.83 -19.01 0.44
CA LEU A 21 0.90 -17.55 0.35
C LEU A 21 2.21 -17.02 0.91
N ARG A 22 2.77 -15.99 0.26
CA ARG A 22 3.95 -15.26 0.74
C ARG A 22 3.58 -13.82 1.09
N PHE A 23 4.15 -13.34 2.18
CA PHE A 23 3.92 -11.99 2.69
C PHE A 23 5.25 -11.30 2.92
N CYS A 24 5.34 -9.99 2.68
CA CYS A 24 6.57 -9.23 2.85
C CYS A 24 6.97 -9.05 4.33
N ASN A 25 6.01 -9.14 5.25
CA ASN A 25 6.24 -9.03 6.70
C ASN A 25 5.04 -9.58 7.49
N ALA A 26 5.17 -9.66 8.81
CA ALA A 26 4.14 -10.16 9.72
C ALA A 26 2.83 -9.33 9.66
N ARG A 27 2.90 -8.00 9.44
CA ARG A 27 1.69 -7.16 9.27
C ARG A 27 0.91 -7.57 8.03
N CYS A 28 1.59 -7.83 6.92
CA CYS A 28 0.96 -8.31 5.70
C CYS A 28 0.38 -9.71 5.88
N GLN A 29 1.00 -10.56 6.68
CA GLN A 29 0.48 -11.89 7.01
C GLN A 29 -0.79 -11.80 7.85
N GLN A 30 -0.79 -11.00 8.91
CA GLN A 30 -1.99 -10.77 9.74
C GLN A 30 -3.16 -10.18 8.94
N ALA A 31 -2.86 -9.21 8.07
CA ALA A 31 -3.87 -8.65 7.18
C ALA A 31 -4.32 -9.67 6.12
N GLY A 32 -3.46 -10.58 5.70
CA GLY A 32 -3.75 -11.67 4.78
C GLY A 32 -4.70 -12.72 5.35
N ALA A 33 -4.62 -12.98 6.65
CA ALA A 33 -5.56 -13.89 7.34
C ALA A 33 -7.02 -13.42 7.24
N LEU A 34 -7.25 -12.11 7.08
CA LEU A 34 -8.58 -11.55 6.85
C LEU A 34 -9.07 -11.68 5.41
N LEU A 35 -8.22 -12.09 4.46
CA LEU A 35 -8.61 -12.22 3.05
C LEU A 35 -9.69 -13.30 2.87
N SER A 36 -9.61 -14.41 3.60
CA SER A 36 -10.63 -15.47 3.55
C SER A 36 -12.00 -14.99 4.01
N ILE A 37 -12.04 -14.16 5.05
CA ILE A 37 -13.27 -13.55 5.57
C ILE A 37 -13.75 -12.47 4.59
N SER A 38 -12.85 -11.67 4.04
CA SER A 38 -13.17 -10.60 3.09
C SER A 38 -13.80 -11.12 1.80
N ASN A 39 -13.45 -12.34 1.37
CA ASN A 39 -14.03 -12.97 0.19
C ASN A 39 -15.47 -13.44 0.40
N ARG A 40 -15.94 -13.55 1.65
CA ARG A 40 -17.33 -13.90 1.99
C ARG A 40 -18.26 -12.68 2.05
N LEU A 41 -17.70 -11.46 1.99
CA LEU A 41 -18.51 -10.24 2.01
C LEU A 41 -19.30 -10.10 0.70
N PRO A 42 -20.60 -9.72 0.78
CA PRO A 42 -21.42 -9.47 -0.41
C PRO A 42 -20.79 -8.41 -1.31
N GLN A 43 -20.67 -8.70 -2.61
CA GLN A 43 -20.03 -7.80 -3.58
C GLN A 43 -20.73 -6.44 -3.65
N SER A 44 -22.06 -6.40 -3.54
CA SER A 44 -22.84 -5.17 -3.57
C SER A 44 -22.46 -4.20 -2.44
N GLN A 45 -22.36 -4.69 -1.21
CA GLN A 45 -21.97 -3.89 -0.05
C GLN A 45 -20.53 -3.37 -0.17
N VAL A 46 -19.64 -4.20 -0.70
CA VAL A 46 -18.26 -3.79 -0.94
C VAL A 46 -18.21 -2.68 -1.98
N GLN A 47 -18.90 -2.85 -3.11
CA GLN A 47 -18.94 -1.85 -4.18
C GLN A 47 -19.52 -0.52 -3.71
N GLU A 48 -20.63 -0.55 -2.99
CA GLU A 48 -21.22 0.67 -2.40
C GLU A 48 -20.23 1.39 -1.49
N SER A 49 -19.55 0.66 -0.60
CA SER A 49 -18.53 1.22 0.30
C SER A 49 -17.34 1.79 -0.48
N VAL A 50 -16.91 1.11 -1.54
CA VAL A 50 -15.81 1.54 -2.41
C VAL A 50 -16.15 2.85 -3.11
N TRP A 51 -17.33 2.95 -3.70
CA TRP A 51 -17.79 4.18 -4.34
C TRP A 51 -17.96 5.33 -3.36
N LYS A 52 -18.52 5.07 -2.19
CA LYS A 52 -18.68 6.07 -1.12
C LYS A 52 -17.34 6.64 -0.68
N VAL A 53 -16.31 5.81 -0.53
CA VAL A 53 -14.96 6.27 -0.17
C VAL A 53 -14.29 6.99 -1.34
N HIS A 54 -14.41 6.45 -2.55
CA HIS A 54 -13.82 7.05 -3.75
C HIS A 54 -14.32 8.47 -4.02
N GLN A 55 -15.61 8.72 -3.84
CA GLN A 55 -16.23 10.04 -4.01
C GLN A 55 -16.21 10.90 -2.74
N GLY A 56 -15.74 10.35 -1.64
CA GLY A 56 -15.71 11.01 -0.34
C GLY A 56 -14.60 12.06 -0.19
N ALA A 57 -14.57 12.70 0.97
CA ALA A 57 -13.53 13.65 1.32
C ALA A 57 -12.17 12.95 1.55
N CYS A 58 -11.11 13.59 1.12
CA CYS A 58 -9.76 13.09 1.31
C CYS A 58 -9.38 13.08 2.80
N PRO A 59 -8.99 11.93 3.38
CA PRO A 59 -8.62 11.85 4.80
C PRO A 59 -7.33 12.61 5.15
N LYS A 60 -6.61 13.15 4.16
CA LYS A 60 -5.37 13.91 4.36
C LYS A 60 -5.55 15.42 4.31
N CYS A 61 -6.38 15.92 3.41
CA CYS A 61 -6.55 17.37 3.25
C CYS A 61 -8.01 17.84 3.42
N GLY A 62 -8.96 16.92 3.63
CA GLY A 62 -10.39 17.23 3.71
C GLY A 62 -11.04 17.66 2.40
N GLY A 63 -10.25 17.83 1.33
CA GLY A 63 -10.76 18.26 0.02
C GLY A 63 -11.62 17.20 -0.65
N SER A 64 -12.55 17.62 -1.50
CA SER A 64 -13.34 16.76 -2.38
C SER A 64 -12.45 16.22 -3.50
N GLY A 65 -12.79 15.05 -4.01
CA GLY A 65 -12.15 14.53 -5.22
C GLY A 65 -12.01 13.02 -5.16
N PRO A 66 -11.66 12.36 -6.24
CA PRO A 66 -11.52 10.93 -6.20
C PRO A 66 -10.41 10.54 -5.23
N VAL A 67 -10.79 9.77 -4.21
CA VAL A 67 -9.89 9.20 -3.21
C VAL A 67 -9.53 7.78 -3.65
N ASP A 68 -8.24 7.48 -3.71
CA ASP A 68 -7.76 6.16 -4.06
C ASP A 68 -6.50 5.80 -3.28
N VAL A 69 -5.98 4.59 -3.48
CA VAL A 69 -4.78 4.09 -2.80
C VAL A 69 -3.54 4.47 -3.60
N HIS A 70 -2.74 5.37 -3.05
CA HIS A 70 -1.44 5.73 -3.58
C HIS A 70 -0.33 4.96 -2.86
N ARG A 71 0.60 4.39 -3.63
CA ARG A 71 1.78 3.71 -3.09
C ARG A 71 2.99 4.61 -3.21
N SER A 72 3.78 4.65 -2.15
CA SER A 72 5.08 5.30 -2.15
C SER A 72 6.15 4.36 -1.63
N TYR A 73 7.36 4.58 -2.10
CA TYR A 73 8.52 3.75 -1.83
C TYR A 73 9.64 4.61 -1.29
N ARG A 74 10.25 4.18 -0.20
CA ARG A 74 11.33 4.89 0.47
C ARG A 74 12.50 3.95 0.69
N VAL A 75 13.70 4.43 0.45
CA VAL A 75 14.95 3.78 0.82
C VAL A 75 15.85 4.78 1.53
N TRP A 76 16.55 4.31 2.55
CA TRP A 76 17.67 5.02 3.12
C TRP A 76 18.80 4.02 3.41
N SER A 77 20.02 4.51 3.34
CA SER A 77 21.20 3.70 3.49
C SER A 77 22.26 4.44 4.32
N ALA A 78 22.97 3.69 5.16
CA ALA A 78 24.13 4.17 5.88
C ALA A 78 25.21 3.08 5.88
N LEU A 79 26.34 3.34 5.23
CA LEU A 79 27.47 2.40 5.08
C LEU A 79 27.03 1.03 4.53
N VAL A 80 26.91 0.03 5.39
CA VAL A 80 26.49 -1.34 5.03
C VAL A 80 25.01 -1.62 5.29
N LEU A 81 24.31 -0.72 5.99
CA LEU A 81 22.91 -0.88 6.34
C LEU A 81 22.03 -0.17 5.34
N THR A 82 21.20 -0.92 4.62
CA THR A 82 20.17 -0.39 3.73
C THR A 82 18.79 -0.84 4.17
N ARG A 83 17.88 0.09 4.35
CA ARG A 83 16.50 -0.18 4.71
C ARG A 83 15.56 0.41 3.65
N TRP A 84 14.66 -0.42 3.16
CA TRP A 84 13.60 -0.02 2.25
C TRP A 84 12.22 -0.25 2.86
N SER A 85 11.27 0.57 2.49
CA SER A 85 9.89 0.44 2.92
C SER A 85 8.94 0.85 1.80
N SER A 86 7.76 0.27 1.81
CA SER A 86 6.64 0.70 0.97
C SER A 86 5.48 1.09 1.87
N SER A 87 4.82 2.18 1.58
CA SER A 87 3.63 2.63 2.28
C SER A 87 2.47 2.82 1.31
N GLN A 88 1.27 2.48 1.78
CA GLN A 88 0.02 2.73 1.08
C GLN A 88 -0.71 3.84 1.82
N GLN A 89 -1.20 4.82 1.06
CA GLN A 89 -1.95 5.95 1.59
C GLN A 89 -3.26 6.08 0.84
N LEU A 90 -4.36 6.12 1.59
CA LEU A 90 -5.67 6.50 1.07
C LEU A 90 -5.72 8.02 1.00
N SER A 91 -5.81 8.59 -0.19
CA SER A 91 -5.80 10.04 -0.40
C SER A 91 -6.26 10.45 -1.79
N CYS A 92 -6.57 11.74 -1.96
CA CYS A 92 -6.77 12.32 -3.28
C CYS A 92 -5.46 12.36 -4.08
N ARG A 93 -5.54 12.54 -5.38
CA ARG A 93 -4.38 12.57 -6.29
C ARG A 93 -3.30 13.57 -5.86
N PRO A 94 -3.60 14.87 -5.54
CA PRO A 94 -2.56 15.80 -5.12
C PRO A 94 -1.79 15.36 -3.87
N CYS A 95 -2.49 14.82 -2.86
CA CYS A 95 -1.86 14.31 -1.65
C CYS A 95 -1.00 13.06 -1.90
N GLY A 96 -1.46 12.17 -2.78
CA GLY A 96 -0.70 10.99 -3.22
C GLY A 96 0.58 11.36 -3.95
N LEU A 97 0.50 12.29 -4.91
CA LEU A 97 1.64 12.83 -5.65
C LEU A 97 2.67 13.48 -4.70
N LYS A 98 2.20 14.37 -3.81
CA LYS A 98 3.07 15.02 -2.83
C LYS A 98 3.84 14.00 -1.99
N LYS A 99 3.18 12.93 -1.55
CA LYS A 99 3.82 11.86 -0.77
C LYS A 99 4.85 11.08 -1.60
N GLN A 100 4.52 10.70 -2.84
CA GLN A 100 5.43 9.98 -3.74
C GLN A 100 6.67 10.81 -4.06
N MET A 101 6.50 12.11 -4.36
CA MET A 101 7.61 13.03 -4.62
C MET A 101 8.49 13.24 -3.38
N ALA A 102 7.88 13.39 -2.21
CA ALA A 102 8.64 13.52 -0.96
C ALA A 102 9.47 12.26 -0.65
N ASP A 103 8.90 11.06 -0.86
CA ASP A 103 9.60 9.79 -0.65
C ASP A 103 10.68 9.54 -1.72
N ALA A 104 10.47 9.99 -2.96
CA ALA A 104 11.47 9.98 -4.01
C ALA A 104 12.65 10.89 -3.68
N ALA A 105 12.38 12.14 -3.28
CA ALA A 105 13.40 13.10 -2.89
C ALA A 105 14.20 12.60 -1.66
N PHE A 106 13.51 12.07 -0.65
CA PHE A 106 14.15 11.46 0.51
C PHE A 106 15.10 10.31 0.09
N SER A 107 14.66 9.45 -0.81
CA SER A 107 15.46 8.33 -1.31
C SER A 107 16.65 8.80 -2.13
N LEU A 108 16.49 9.87 -2.93
CA LEU A 108 17.59 10.48 -3.70
C LEU A 108 18.68 11.08 -2.81
N VAL A 109 18.33 11.60 -1.63
CA VAL A 109 19.32 12.20 -0.72
C VAL A 109 19.97 11.13 0.17
N LEU A 110 19.19 10.22 0.72
CA LEU A 110 19.63 9.28 1.76
C LEU A 110 19.84 7.84 1.29
N GLY A 111 19.47 7.52 0.06
CA GLY A 111 19.54 6.15 -0.46
C GLY A 111 20.92 5.71 -0.94
N TRP A 112 21.79 6.62 -1.36
CA TRP A 112 23.06 6.31 -2.01
C TRP A 112 24.19 5.85 -1.09
N TRP A 113 24.09 6.14 0.21
CA TRP A 113 25.18 5.98 1.18
C TRP A 113 25.45 4.54 1.63
N GLY A 114 24.80 3.55 1.03
CA GLY A 114 24.96 2.13 1.36
C GLY A 114 25.49 1.30 0.19
N PHE A 115 26.70 0.80 0.30
CA PHE A 115 27.28 -0.09 -0.70
C PHE A 115 27.03 -1.56 -0.32
N PRO A 116 26.66 -2.46 -1.26
CA PRO A 116 26.28 -2.17 -2.67
C PRO A 116 24.78 -1.86 -2.86
N TRP A 117 23.96 -2.12 -1.84
CA TRP A 117 22.49 -2.14 -1.94
C TRP A 117 21.88 -0.75 -2.12
N GLY A 118 22.47 0.29 -1.55
CA GLY A 118 22.02 1.66 -1.72
C GLY A 118 22.07 2.10 -3.18
N LEU A 119 23.15 1.76 -3.88
CA LEU A 119 23.31 2.09 -5.29
C LEU A 119 22.30 1.39 -6.21
N ILE A 120 21.89 0.18 -5.85
CA ILE A 120 20.94 -0.63 -6.63
C ILE A 120 19.49 -0.24 -6.30
N LEU A 121 19.17 -0.13 -5.01
CA LEU A 121 17.79 0.05 -4.57
C LEU A 121 17.30 1.50 -4.73
N THR A 122 18.18 2.49 -4.65
CA THR A 122 17.79 3.89 -4.79
C THR A 122 17.17 4.18 -6.16
N PRO A 123 17.81 3.90 -7.30
CA PRO A 123 17.19 4.16 -8.60
C PRO A 123 15.91 3.34 -8.82
N ILE A 124 15.85 2.12 -8.30
CA ILE A 124 14.64 1.30 -8.39
C ILE A 124 13.47 1.95 -7.65
N GLN A 125 13.68 2.40 -6.40
CA GLN A 125 12.60 2.99 -5.59
C GLN A 125 12.18 4.38 -6.11
N VAL A 126 13.15 5.17 -6.55
CA VAL A 126 12.87 6.46 -7.20
C VAL A 126 12.07 6.24 -8.49
N GLY A 127 12.52 5.32 -9.35
CA GLY A 127 11.79 4.97 -10.57
C GLY A 127 10.36 4.51 -10.33
N ARG A 128 10.14 3.70 -9.29
CA ARG A 128 8.79 3.27 -8.89
C ARG A 128 7.91 4.42 -8.43
N ASN A 129 8.44 5.37 -7.69
CA ASN A 129 7.70 6.58 -7.32
C ASN A 129 7.35 7.43 -8.54
N LEU A 130 8.31 7.64 -9.45
CA LEU A 130 8.09 8.40 -10.69
C LEU A 130 7.04 7.73 -11.60
N VAL A 131 7.06 6.41 -11.72
CA VAL A 131 6.01 5.67 -12.45
C VAL A 131 4.65 5.86 -11.78
N GLY A 132 4.59 5.82 -10.43
CA GLY A 132 3.36 6.10 -9.69
C GLY A 132 2.82 7.52 -9.89
N VAL A 133 3.72 8.50 -10.03
CA VAL A 133 3.39 9.88 -10.37
C VAL A 133 2.86 9.99 -11.81
N ALA A 134 3.53 9.32 -12.76
CA ALA A 134 3.16 9.36 -14.17
C ALA A 134 1.88 8.58 -14.49
N ARG A 135 1.56 7.54 -13.70
CA ARG A 135 0.40 6.68 -13.89
C ARG A 135 -0.46 6.65 -12.60
N PRO A 136 -1.11 7.76 -12.23
CA PRO A 136 -1.99 7.80 -11.08
C PRO A 136 -3.23 6.92 -11.32
N PRO A 137 -3.92 6.48 -10.26
CA PRO A 137 -5.23 5.84 -10.36
C PRO A 137 -6.20 6.70 -11.18
N GLU A 138 -7.09 6.05 -11.94
CA GLU A 138 -8.11 6.73 -12.72
C GLU A 138 -9.10 7.46 -11.79
N ALA A 139 -9.46 8.69 -12.18
CA ALA A 139 -10.42 9.47 -11.42
C ALA A 139 -11.88 9.01 -11.61
N SER A 140 -12.15 8.35 -12.74
CA SER A 140 -13.51 7.93 -13.13
C SER A 140 -14.01 6.67 -12.43
N ARG A 141 -13.09 5.84 -11.95
CA ARG A 141 -13.45 4.57 -11.29
C ARG A 141 -12.47 4.21 -10.17
N PRO A 142 -12.97 3.59 -9.09
CA PRO A 142 -12.12 3.11 -8.01
C PRO A 142 -11.17 2.02 -8.49
N SER A 143 -9.94 2.04 -7.99
CA SER A 143 -8.95 1.02 -8.34
C SER A 143 -9.25 -0.32 -7.65
N PRO A 144 -8.81 -1.45 -8.25
CA PRO A 144 -8.90 -2.77 -7.58
C PRO A 144 -8.14 -2.79 -6.25
N GLN A 145 -7.15 -1.92 -6.09
CA GLN A 145 -6.40 -1.80 -4.85
C GLN A 145 -7.24 -1.16 -3.73
N LEU A 146 -8.05 -0.15 -4.06
CA LEU A 146 -8.99 0.46 -3.12
C LEU A 146 -10.03 -0.57 -2.65
N GLU A 147 -10.59 -1.34 -3.58
CA GLU A 147 -11.52 -2.42 -3.26
C GLU A 147 -10.88 -3.42 -2.28
N LYS A 148 -9.67 -3.89 -2.57
CA LYS A 148 -8.95 -4.84 -1.70
C LYS A 148 -8.72 -4.30 -0.30
N VAL A 149 -8.31 -3.04 -0.17
CA VAL A 149 -8.07 -2.38 1.12
C VAL A 149 -9.37 -2.27 1.92
N LEU A 150 -10.46 -1.86 1.28
CA LEU A 150 -11.76 -1.72 1.93
C LEU A 150 -12.38 -3.07 2.30
N ARG A 151 -12.27 -4.09 1.46
CA ARG A 151 -12.70 -5.47 1.82
C ARG A 151 -12.04 -5.93 3.12
N ILE A 152 -10.75 -5.73 3.24
CA ILE A 152 -10.00 -6.13 4.44
C ILE A 152 -10.39 -5.28 5.65
N ALA A 153 -10.62 -3.98 5.47
CA ALA A 153 -11.09 -3.12 6.55
C ALA A 153 -12.48 -3.54 7.05
N MET A 154 -13.40 -3.83 6.14
CA MET A 154 -14.75 -4.33 6.47
C MET A 154 -14.69 -5.71 7.16
N ALA A 155 -13.85 -6.62 6.68
CA ALA A 155 -13.66 -7.92 7.31
C ALA A 155 -13.11 -7.77 8.75
N ARG A 156 -12.17 -6.84 8.96
CA ARG A 156 -11.64 -6.54 10.30
C ARG A 156 -12.73 -6.01 11.22
N GLN A 157 -13.56 -5.08 10.75
CA GLN A 157 -14.69 -4.55 11.53
C GLN A 157 -15.68 -5.64 11.92
N ALA A 158 -16.02 -6.53 10.98
CA ALA A 158 -16.92 -7.66 11.25
C ALA A 158 -16.34 -8.60 12.32
N VAL A 159 -15.04 -8.92 12.27
CA VAL A 159 -14.38 -9.74 13.29
C VAL A 159 -14.38 -9.04 14.66
N THR A 160 -14.06 -7.74 14.69
CA THR A 160 -14.05 -6.97 15.95
C THR A 160 -15.44 -6.84 16.55
N ALA A 161 -16.48 -6.66 15.73
CA ALA A 161 -17.86 -6.60 16.17
C ALA A 161 -18.38 -7.95 16.70
N ALA A 162 -17.84 -9.07 16.21
CA ALA A 162 -18.21 -10.41 16.65
C ALA A 162 -17.49 -10.85 17.94
N GLN A 163 -16.45 -10.12 18.38
CA GLN A 163 -15.77 -10.40 19.65
C GLN A 163 -16.57 -9.73 20.79
N PRO A 164 -17.14 -10.51 21.75
CA PRO A 164 -17.76 -9.92 22.92
C PRO A 164 -16.72 -9.10 23.68
N LYS A 165 -17.10 -7.91 24.10
CA LYS A 165 -16.29 -7.10 25.02
C LYS A 165 -16.13 -7.91 26.31
N ALA A 166 -14.92 -8.40 26.56
CA ALA A 166 -14.55 -8.99 27.84
C ALA A 166 -14.49 -7.91 28.92
#